data_e93f0b1ec2fb18a509652a58a4d2a69f
#
_entry.id   e93f0b1ec2fb18a509652a58a4d2a69f
#
_cell.length_a   1.000
_cell.length_b   1.000
_cell.length_c   1.000
_cell.angle_alpha   90.00
_cell.angle_beta   90.00
_cell.angle_gamma   90.00
#
_symmetry.space_group_name_H-M   'P 1'
#
loop_
_entity.id
_entity.type
_entity.pdbx_description
1 polymer ?
#
loop_
_entity_poly.entity_id
_entity_poly.type
_entity_poly.pdbx_seq_one_letter_code
_entity_poly.pdbx_strand_id
1 'polypeptide(L)'
;MFHRGEVITVTIDSYAFGGRGIARIPNGDSQFIVFVDNAFPGQTVKAKIDVKRKQHAEAKLIEVITRAACEKVTDFQEISGAPYLFVPIDVQRSMKTSSTLSTFSRISGFQAMESCFDGYIEAPEPYFYRNKMEYSFSSIEHLIESGEEKDGAFALGFKRRGTWWKVENLNRP
;
A
#
# COMPACT_ATOMS: atom_id res chain seq x y z
N MET A 1 -8.61 -8.02 -22.28
CA MET A 1 -7.21 -7.55 -22.19
C MET A 1 -7.23 -6.10 -21.72
N PHE A 2 -6.56 -5.79 -20.62
CA PHE A 2 -6.65 -4.46 -19.97
C PHE A 2 -5.97 -3.35 -20.78
N HIS A 3 -6.45 -2.09 -20.62
CA HIS A 3 -5.85 -0.91 -21.23
C HIS A 3 -5.54 0.16 -20.16
N ARG A 4 -4.65 1.08 -20.53
CA ARG A 4 -4.36 2.22 -19.69
C ARG A 4 -5.61 3.08 -19.48
N GLY A 5 -5.87 3.46 -18.23
CA GLY A 5 -7.04 4.23 -17.83
C GLY A 5 -8.27 3.40 -17.49
N GLU A 6 -8.26 2.11 -17.78
CA GLU A 6 -9.34 1.18 -17.41
C GLU A 6 -9.46 1.03 -15.90
N VAL A 7 -10.69 0.99 -15.41
CA VAL A 7 -11.00 0.72 -14.00
C VAL A 7 -11.39 -0.74 -13.88
N ILE A 8 -10.70 -1.44 -13.00
CA ILE A 8 -10.90 -2.86 -12.73
C ILE A 8 -11.26 -3.09 -11.27
N THR A 9 -11.98 -4.17 -11.00
CA THR A 9 -12.21 -4.67 -9.64
C THR A 9 -11.39 -5.94 -9.46
N VAL A 10 -10.54 -5.96 -8.45
CA VAL A 10 -9.65 -7.10 -8.18
C VAL A 10 -9.54 -7.37 -6.69
N THR A 11 -9.29 -8.63 -6.34
CA THR A 11 -8.91 -9.03 -4.99
C THR A 11 -7.39 -9.10 -4.91
N ILE A 12 -6.85 -8.59 -3.83
CA ILE A 12 -5.41 -8.57 -3.58
C ILE A 12 -5.01 -9.86 -2.89
N ASP A 13 -4.18 -10.66 -3.56
CA ASP A 13 -3.76 -11.99 -3.10
C ASP A 13 -2.57 -11.95 -2.17
N SER A 14 -1.61 -11.08 -2.48
CA SER A 14 -0.33 -11.04 -1.80
C SER A 14 0.32 -9.65 -1.88
N TYR A 15 1.52 -9.55 -1.35
CA TYR A 15 2.25 -8.31 -1.21
C TYR A 15 3.59 -8.38 -1.94
N ALA A 16 3.87 -7.38 -2.77
CA ALA A 16 5.17 -7.24 -3.39
C ALA A 16 6.15 -6.56 -2.44
N PHE A 17 7.42 -6.92 -2.53
CA PHE A 17 8.47 -6.14 -1.90
C PHE A 17 8.39 -4.68 -2.34
N GLY A 18 8.44 -3.75 -1.38
CA GLY A 18 8.26 -2.32 -1.62
C GLY A 18 6.83 -1.81 -1.44
N GLY A 19 5.87 -2.69 -1.09
CA GLY A 19 4.60 -2.23 -0.54
C GLY A 19 3.43 -2.11 -1.52
N ARG A 20 3.44 -2.84 -2.62
CA ARG A 20 2.31 -2.93 -3.54
C ARG A 20 1.49 -4.18 -3.30
N GLY A 21 0.17 -4.08 -3.38
CA GLY A 21 -0.70 -5.25 -3.47
C GLY A 21 -0.52 -5.95 -4.82
N ILE A 22 -0.63 -7.27 -4.82
CA ILE A 22 -0.60 -8.10 -6.02
C ILE A 22 -1.95 -8.76 -6.20
N ALA A 23 -2.56 -8.56 -7.37
CA ALA A 23 -3.71 -9.35 -7.82
C ALA A 23 -3.29 -10.24 -8.99
N ARG A 24 -3.71 -11.51 -8.97
CA ARG A 24 -3.46 -12.49 -10.03
C ARG A 24 -4.75 -12.77 -10.78
N ILE A 25 -4.77 -12.40 -12.04
CA ILE A 25 -5.94 -12.55 -12.89
C ILE A 25 -5.71 -13.70 -13.87
N PRO A 26 -6.57 -14.72 -13.90
CA PRO A 26 -6.44 -15.81 -14.88
C PRO A 26 -6.39 -15.28 -16.32
N ASN A 27 -5.47 -15.79 -17.11
CA ASN A 27 -5.29 -15.43 -18.51
C ASN A 27 -4.91 -16.67 -19.34
N GLY A 28 -5.90 -17.51 -19.67
CA GLY A 28 -5.68 -18.83 -20.25
C GLY A 28 -4.91 -19.71 -19.27
N ASP A 29 -3.84 -20.35 -19.75
CA ASP A 29 -2.95 -21.20 -18.94
C ASP A 29 -1.95 -20.42 -18.08
N SER A 30 -1.99 -19.10 -18.12
CA SER A 30 -1.11 -18.20 -17.37
C SER A 30 -1.86 -17.28 -16.42
N GLN A 31 -1.12 -16.49 -15.64
CA GLN A 31 -1.69 -15.45 -14.80
C GLN A 31 -1.18 -14.08 -15.25
N PHE A 32 -2.09 -13.13 -15.34
CA PHE A 32 -1.73 -11.73 -15.53
C PHE A 32 -1.63 -11.04 -14.17
N ILE A 33 -0.50 -10.40 -13.91
CA ILE A 33 -0.22 -9.77 -12.62
C ILE A 33 -0.63 -8.30 -12.68
N VAL A 34 -1.36 -7.85 -11.66
CA VAL A 34 -1.65 -6.43 -11.45
C VAL A 34 -1.07 -6.00 -10.11
N PHE A 35 -0.15 -5.04 -10.16
CA PHE A 35 0.38 -4.37 -8.98
C PHE A 35 -0.50 -3.17 -8.66
N VAL A 36 -1.06 -3.14 -7.47
CA VAL A 36 -1.96 -2.06 -7.03
C VAL A 36 -1.28 -1.26 -5.92
N ASP A 37 -1.01 0.01 -6.19
CA ASP A 37 -0.45 0.92 -5.19
C ASP A 37 -1.45 1.15 -4.06
N ASN A 38 -0.98 1.13 -2.82
CA ASN A 38 -1.75 1.36 -1.59
C ASN A 38 -2.85 0.33 -1.30
N ALA A 39 -2.86 -0.81 -1.97
CA ALA A 39 -3.78 -1.90 -1.70
C ALA A 39 -3.13 -2.97 -0.81
N PHE A 40 -3.95 -3.66 -0.02
CA PHE A 40 -3.51 -4.61 0.99
C PHE A 40 -4.08 -6.01 0.73
N PRO A 41 -3.31 -7.11 0.98
CA PRO A 41 -3.81 -8.47 0.81
C PRO A 41 -5.09 -8.76 1.59
N GLY A 42 -6.03 -9.43 0.93
CA GLY A 42 -7.37 -9.69 1.45
C GLY A 42 -8.40 -8.62 1.14
N GLN A 43 -7.98 -7.46 0.62
CA GLN A 43 -8.91 -6.44 0.14
C GLN A 43 -9.45 -6.79 -1.25
N THR A 44 -10.71 -6.45 -1.49
CA THR A 44 -11.27 -6.29 -2.85
C THR A 44 -11.36 -4.80 -3.16
N VAL A 45 -10.75 -4.40 -4.26
CA VAL A 45 -10.54 -2.98 -4.59
C VAL A 45 -10.95 -2.64 -6.01
N LYS A 46 -11.38 -1.39 -6.22
CA LYS A 46 -11.35 -0.75 -7.55
C LYS A 46 -10.01 -0.08 -7.74
N ALA A 47 -9.39 -0.33 -8.88
CA ALA A 47 -8.11 0.25 -9.24
C ALA A 47 -8.10 0.70 -10.70
N LYS A 48 -7.41 1.80 -10.98
CA LYS A 48 -7.24 2.33 -12.34
C LYS A 48 -5.87 1.95 -12.87
N ILE A 49 -5.85 1.31 -14.03
CA ILE A 49 -4.61 0.94 -14.73
C ILE A 49 -3.87 2.22 -15.15
N ASP A 50 -2.67 2.38 -14.65
CA ASP A 50 -1.77 3.49 -15.00
C ASP A 50 -0.74 3.09 -16.05
N VAL A 51 -0.14 1.91 -15.87
CA VAL A 51 0.84 1.34 -16.80
C VAL A 51 0.43 -0.06 -17.20
N LYS A 52 0.44 -0.36 -18.51
CA LYS A 52 0.20 -1.71 -19.05
C LYS A 52 1.46 -2.22 -19.73
N ARG A 53 1.91 -3.40 -19.34
CA ARG A 53 3.01 -4.15 -19.94
C ARG A 53 2.48 -5.47 -20.54
N LYS A 54 3.38 -6.23 -21.16
CA LYS A 54 3.01 -7.51 -21.79
C LYS A 54 2.47 -8.55 -20.80
N GLN A 55 3.09 -8.65 -19.62
CA GLN A 55 2.80 -9.68 -18.61
C GLN A 55 2.23 -9.13 -17.29
N HIS A 56 2.21 -7.83 -17.12
CA HIS A 56 1.69 -7.20 -15.90
C HIS A 56 1.13 -5.81 -16.18
N ALA A 57 0.39 -5.28 -15.21
CA ALA A 57 -0.02 -3.89 -15.15
C ALA A 57 0.30 -3.29 -13.79
N GLU A 58 0.41 -1.97 -13.75
CA GLU A 58 0.47 -1.17 -12.53
C GLU A 58 -0.81 -0.35 -12.44
N ALA A 59 -1.43 -0.33 -11.29
CA ALA A 59 -2.70 0.34 -11.06
C ALA A 59 -2.66 1.15 -9.78
N LYS A 60 -3.45 2.21 -9.75
CA LYS A 60 -3.65 3.05 -8.55
C LYS A 60 -4.98 2.69 -7.92
N LEU A 61 -4.97 2.52 -6.60
CA LEU A 61 -6.17 2.32 -5.82
C LEU A 61 -7.12 3.52 -5.99
N ILE A 62 -8.40 3.24 -6.28
CA ILE A 62 -9.48 4.23 -6.27
C ILE A 62 -10.30 4.09 -5.00
N GLU A 63 -10.73 2.85 -4.70
CA GLU A 63 -11.66 2.55 -3.63
C GLU A 63 -11.42 1.15 -3.08
N VAL A 64 -11.54 0.98 -1.77
CA VAL A 64 -11.59 -0.33 -1.12
C VAL A 64 -13.07 -0.73 -1.00
N ILE A 65 -13.48 -1.74 -1.78
CA ILE A 65 -14.87 -2.27 -1.77
C ILE A 65 -15.08 -3.14 -0.54
N THR A 66 -14.12 -4.04 -0.28
CA THR A 66 -14.17 -4.93 0.88
C THR A 66 -12.82 -4.87 1.59
N ARG A 67 -12.86 -4.61 2.88
CA ARG A 67 -11.65 -4.58 3.73
C ARG A 67 -11.16 -5.99 4.01
N ALA A 68 -9.86 -6.13 4.26
CA ALA A 68 -9.28 -7.41 4.69
C ALA A 68 -9.75 -7.74 6.12
N ALA A 69 -9.94 -9.03 6.40
CA ALA A 69 -10.43 -9.49 7.69
C ALA A 69 -9.51 -9.12 8.89
N CYS A 70 -8.23 -8.86 8.63
CA CYS A 70 -7.27 -8.46 9.66
C CYS A 70 -7.26 -6.95 9.94
N GLU A 71 -7.97 -6.14 9.15
CA GLU A 71 -7.99 -4.69 9.35
C GLU A 71 -8.71 -4.32 10.64
N LYS A 72 -8.14 -3.37 11.37
CA LYS A 72 -8.69 -2.83 12.61
C LYS A 72 -8.96 -1.34 12.46
N VAL A 73 -9.98 -0.87 13.15
CA VAL A 73 -10.18 0.56 13.35
C VAL A 73 -9.03 1.08 14.20
N THR A 74 -8.46 2.21 13.83
CA THR A 74 -7.40 2.88 14.58
C THR A 74 -7.88 4.24 15.08
N ASP A 75 -7.37 4.66 16.22
CA ASP A 75 -7.62 6.01 16.78
C ASP A 75 -6.78 7.09 16.07
N PHE A 76 -5.82 6.67 15.25
CA PHE A 76 -4.98 7.57 14.47
C PHE A 76 -5.66 7.95 13.16
N GLN A 77 -5.37 9.16 12.69
CA GLN A 77 -5.79 9.59 11.36
C GLN A 77 -5.09 8.76 10.28
N GLU A 78 -5.86 8.31 9.28
CA GLU A 78 -5.27 7.70 8.09
C GLU A 78 -4.44 8.75 7.33
N ILE A 79 -3.17 8.46 7.10
CA ILE A 79 -2.26 9.33 6.36
C ILE A 79 -1.38 8.52 5.42
N SER A 80 -0.97 9.16 4.33
CA SER A 80 -0.11 8.52 3.32
C SER A 80 1.27 8.08 3.85
N GLY A 81 1.74 8.71 4.93
CA GLY A 81 3.01 8.37 5.59
C GLY A 81 2.96 7.08 6.41
N ALA A 82 1.78 6.59 6.75
CA ALA A 82 1.58 5.39 7.57
C ALA A 82 0.52 4.45 6.97
N PRO A 83 0.78 3.88 5.78
CA PRO A 83 -0.23 3.15 5.00
C PRO A 83 -0.71 1.84 5.65
N TYR A 84 -0.13 1.43 6.77
CA TYR A 84 -0.45 0.17 7.46
C TYR A 84 -1.00 0.36 8.86
N LEU A 85 -1.41 1.57 9.24
CA LEU A 85 -1.97 1.84 10.59
C LEU A 85 -3.15 0.93 10.94
N PHE A 86 -3.98 0.59 9.94
CA PHE A 86 -5.12 -0.30 10.10
C PHE A 86 -4.76 -1.80 10.18
N VAL A 87 -3.48 -2.16 9.99
CA VAL A 87 -3.01 -3.55 10.01
C VAL A 87 -2.30 -3.84 11.34
N PRO A 88 -2.68 -4.89 12.08
CA PRO A 88 -1.98 -5.31 13.28
C PRO A 88 -0.48 -5.53 13.06
N ILE A 89 0.35 -5.20 14.02
CA ILE A 89 1.81 -5.22 13.87
C ILE A 89 2.37 -6.62 13.60
N ASP A 90 1.77 -7.64 14.19
CA ASP A 90 2.11 -9.05 13.95
C ASP A 90 1.83 -9.47 12.51
N VAL A 91 0.72 -9.00 11.93
CA VAL A 91 0.37 -9.23 10.51
C VAL A 91 1.36 -8.48 9.61
N GLN A 92 1.69 -7.22 9.91
CA GLN A 92 2.69 -6.46 9.17
C GLN A 92 4.05 -7.17 9.16
N ARG A 93 4.47 -7.71 10.30
CA ARG A 93 5.71 -8.48 10.47
C ARG A 93 5.71 -9.72 9.60
N SER A 94 4.67 -10.55 9.73
CA SER A 94 4.51 -11.76 8.94
C SER A 94 4.59 -11.48 7.44
N MET A 95 3.92 -10.45 6.97
CA MET A 95 3.93 -10.07 5.56
C MET A 95 5.30 -9.59 5.07
N LYS A 96 5.99 -8.77 5.86
CA LYS A 96 7.34 -8.28 5.53
C LYS A 96 8.32 -9.46 5.45
N THR A 97 8.27 -10.36 6.42
CA THR A 97 9.09 -11.57 6.43
C THR A 97 8.82 -12.42 5.18
N SER A 98 7.56 -12.76 4.93
CA SER A 98 7.16 -13.59 3.79
C SER A 98 7.56 -12.97 2.45
N SER A 99 7.32 -11.68 2.25
CA SER A 99 7.70 -11.01 0.99
C SER A 99 9.22 -10.93 0.80
N THR A 100 9.97 -10.78 1.89
CA THR A 100 11.44 -10.75 1.86
C THR A 100 11.99 -12.13 1.50
N LEU A 101 11.58 -13.18 2.19
CA LEU A 101 12.02 -14.55 1.94
C LEU A 101 11.68 -14.99 0.51
N SER A 102 10.46 -14.71 0.05
CA SER A 102 10.04 -14.99 -1.32
C SER A 102 10.90 -14.25 -2.36
N THR A 103 11.28 -13.00 -2.08
CA THR A 103 12.13 -12.22 -2.98
C THR A 103 13.54 -12.80 -3.04
N PHE A 104 14.12 -13.14 -1.89
CA PHE A 104 15.45 -13.77 -1.84
C PHE A 104 15.46 -15.13 -2.51
N SER A 105 14.46 -15.98 -2.25
CA SER A 105 14.32 -17.30 -2.90
C SER A 105 14.28 -17.15 -4.43
N ARG A 106 13.49 -16.22 -4.94
CA ARG A 106 13.36 -15.97 -6.38
C ARG A 106 14.66 -15.46 -7.01
N ILE A 107 15.40 -14.60 -6.33
CA ILE A 107 16.64 -14.01 -6.86
C ILE A 107 17.80 -15.01 -6.79
N SER A 108 17.94 -15.71 -5.68
CA SER A 108 19.03 -16.66 -5.45
C SER A 108 18.80 -18.03 -6.09
N GLY A 109 17.53 -18.38 -6.39
CA GLY A 109 17.14 -19.75 -6.77
C GLY A 109 17.12 -20.74 -5.62
N PHE A 110 17.50 -20.33 -4.40
CA PHE A 110 17.49 -21.17 -3.21
C PHE A 110 16.07 -21.25 -2.62
N GLN A 111 15.51 -22.46 -2.57
CA GLN A 111 14.10 -22.66 -2.21
C GLN A 111 13.85 -22.75 -0.69
N ALA A 112 14.86 -23.14 0.10
CA ALA A 112 14.74 -23.32 1.53
C ALA A 112 15.14 -22.04 2.31
N MET A 113 14.71 -20.86 1.85
CA MET A 113 15.07 -19.56 2.46
C MET A 113 14.63 -19.46 3.92
N GLU A 114 13.53 -20.13 4.29
CA GLU A 114 13.03 -20.17 5.66
C GLU A 114 14.05 -20.78 6.63
N SER A 115 14.87 -21.74 6.18
CA SER A 115 15.91 -22.35 7.02
C SER A 115 17.07 -21.42 7.35
N CYS A 116 17.20 -20.32 6.60
CA CYS A 116 18.21 -19.29 6.81
C CYS A 116 17.63 -18.07 7.58
N PHE A 117 16.36 -18.11 7.92
CA PHE A 117 15.70 -17.00 8.60
C PHE A 117 15.86 -17.14 10.12
N ASP A 118 16.68 -16.28 10.69
CA ASP A 118 17.06 -16.30 12.10
C ASP A 118 16.08 -15.53 13.00
N GLY A 119 15.19 -14.75 12.41
CA GLY A 119 14.16 -14.01 13.13
C GLY A 119 13.96 -12.59 12.63
N TYR A 120 13.00 -11.91 13.23
CA TYR A 120 12.65 -10.52 12.95
C TYR A 120 13.03 -9.65 14.14
N ILE A 121 13.93 -8.69 13.92
CA ILE A 121 14.30 -7.72 14.96
C ILE A 121 13.29 -6.57 14.91
N GLU A 122 12.60 -6.39 16.03
CA GLU A 122 11.54 -5.41 16.18
C GLU A 122 12.04 -4.12 16.81
N ALA A 123 11.34 -3.02 16.50
CA ALA A 123 11.45 -1.82 17.33
C ALA A 123 10.77 -2.12 18.69
N PRO A 124 11.36 -1.69 19.82
CA PRO A 124 10.75 -1.87 21.15
C PRO A 124 9.34 -1.27 21.22
N GLU A 125 9.13 -0.13 20.56
CA GLU A 125 7.85 0.56 20.48
C GLU A 125 7.45 0.73 19.03
N PRO A 126 6.26 0.30 18.60
CA PRO A 126 5.80 0.43 17.23
C PRO A 126 5.36 1.86 16.87
N TYR A 127 5.08 2.68 17.89
CA TYR A 127 4.67 4.09 17.75
C TYR A 127 5.64 4.99 18.49
N PHE A 128 5.58 6.30 18.21
CA PHE A 128 6.35 7.35 18.89
C PHE A 128 7.88 7.16 18.87
N TYR A 129 8.39 6.34 17.98
CA TYR A 129 9.83 6.06 17.85
C TYR A 129 10.59 7.14 17.08
N ARG A 130 9.89 7.99 16.32
CA ARG A 130 10.49 9.06 15.53
C ARG A 130 10.72 10.30 16.38
N ASN A 131 11.92 10.87 16.25
CA ASN A 131 12.31 12.13 16.88
C ASN A 131 12.41 13.31 15.88
N LYS A 132 12.17 13.04 14.58
CA LYS A 132 12.15 14.06 13.53
C LYS A 132 11.00 13.80 12.58
N MET A 133 10.18 14.82 12.34
CA MET A 133 9.10 14.82 11.37
C MET A 133 9.23 16.02 10.45
N GLU A 134 8.96 15.83 9.17
CA GLU A 134 8.96 16.90 8.18
C GLU A 134 7.53 17.07 7.64
N TYR A 135 6.94 18.24 7.90
CA TYR A 135 5.63 18.60 7.43
C TYR A 135 5.71 19.52 6.23
N SER A 136 4.70 19.47 5.39
CA SER A 136 4.56 20.36 4.23
C SER A 136 3.41 21.32 4.47
N PHE A 137 3.60 22.57 4.07
CA PHE A 137 2.54 23.57 3.97
C PHE A 137 1.97 23.56 2.55
N SER A 138 0.66 23.83 2.45
CA SER A 138 -0.02 24.03 1.16
C SER A 138 -1.18 25.02 1.33
N SER A 139 -1.50 25.74 0.25
CA SER A 139 -2.74 26.49 0.11
C SER A 139 -3.89 25.60 -0.43
N ILE A 140 -3.59 24.35 -0.75
CA ILE A 140 -4.56 23.37 -1.23
C ILE A 140 -4.58 22.22 -0.24
N GLU A 141 -5.73 22.02 0.40
CA GLU A 141 -5.98 20.85 1.24
C GLU A 141 -6.51 19.71 0.39
N HIS A 142 -5.90 18.53 0.52
CA HIS A 142 -6.40 17.32 -0.09
C HIS A 142 -7.18 16.51 0.96
N LEU A 143 -8.47 16.31 0.70
CA LEU A 143 -9.35 15.55 1.58
C LEU A 143 -9.19 14.04 1.29
N ILE A 144 -8.76 13.29 2.31
CA ILE A 144 -8.49 11.83 2.16
C ILE A 144 -9.79 11.09 1.82
N GLU A 145 -10.88 11.41 2.51
CA GLU A 145 -12.14 10.68 2.41
C GLU A 145 -12.86 10.86 1.07
N SER A 146 -12.92 12.08 0.55
CA SER A 146 -13.61 12.38 -0.71
C SER A 146 -12.68 12.40 -1.92
N GLY A 147 -11.37 12.54 -1.70
CA GLY A 147 -10.39 12.76 -2.76
C GLY A 147 -10.46 14.15 -3.41
N GLU A 148 -11.29 15.04 -2.86
CA GLU A 148 -11.45 16.40 -3.35
C GLU A 148 -10.29 17.30 -2.92
N GLU A 149 -10.10 18.39 -3.64
CA GLU A 149 -9.14 19.43 -3.32
C GLU A 149 -9.89 20.70 -2.92
N LYS A 150 -9.48 21.26 -1.80
CA LYS A 150 -10.02 22.52 -1.28
C LYS A 150 -8.98 23.63 -1.45
N ASP A 151 -9.19 24.46 -2.45
CA ASP A 151 -8.32 25.59 -2.75
C ASP A 151 -8.54 26.74 -1.77
N GLY A 152 -7.47 27.48 -1.48
CA GLY A 152 -7.49 28.60 -0.52
C GLY A 152 -7.53 28.18 0.96
N ALA A 153 -7.45 26.87 1.25
CA ALA A 153 -7.35 26.38 2.63
C ALA A 153 -5.88 26.24 3.03
N PHE A 154 -5.58 26.63 4.27
CA PHE A 154 -4.26 26.35 4.83
C PHE A 154 -4.20 24.87 5.25
N ALA A 155 -3.25 24.14 4.67
CA ALA A 155 -2.98 22.76 5.05
C ALA A 155 -1.56 22.61 5.61
N LEU A 156 -1.44 21.86 6.70
CA LEU A 156 -0.19 21.44 7.30
C LEU A 156 -0.22 19.94 7.56
N GLY A 157 0.62 19.20 6.87
CA GLY A 157 0.62 17.74 7.03
C GLY A 157 1.62 17.04 6.13
N PHE A 158 1.25 15.86 5.66
CA PHE A 158 2.10 15.03 4.82
C PHE A 158 1.68 15.10 3.35
N LYS A 159 2.68 15.02 2.47
CA LYS A 159 2.41 14.87 1.03
C LYS A 159 1.78 13.51 0.77
N ARG A 160 0.70 13.51 -0.01
CA ARG A 160 0.08 12.25 -0.44
C ARG A 160 1.04 11.44 -1.29
N ARG A 161 1.12 10.15 -1.01
CA ARG A 161 2.01 9.22 -1.73
C ARG A 161 1.75 9.28 -3.24
N GLY A 162 2.80 9.43 -4.02
CA GLY A 162 2.74 9.56 -5.48
C GLY A 162 2.38 10.96 -5.99
N THR A 163 2.29 11.96 -5.10
CA THR A 163 2.11 13.37 -5.48
C THR A 163 3.11 14.24 -4.71
N TRP A 164 3.47 15.39 -5.29
CA TRP A 164 4.36 16.34 -4.61
C TRP A 164 3.65 17.61 -4.14
N TRP A 165 2.43 17.86 -4.62
CA TRP A 165 1.65 19.08 -4.32
C TRP A 165 0.45 18.82 -3.40
N LYS A 166 -0.06 17.57 -3.33
CA LYS A 166 -1.20 17.25 -2.46
C LYS A 166 -0.74 17.06 -1.03
N VAL A 167 -1.22 17.91 -0.15
CA VAL A 167 -0.96 17.82 1.29
C VAL A 167 -2.23 17.36 2.00
N GLU A 168 -2.10 16.27 2.73
CA GLU A 168 -3.12 15.75 3.62
C GLU A 168 -2.98 16.47 4.97
N ASN A 169 -4.01 17.21 5.36
CA ASN A 169 -3.97 17.98 6.59
C ASN A 169 -4.00 17.06 7.82
N LEU A 170 -3.16 17.38 8.81
CA LEU A 170 -3.16 16.65 10.08
C LEU A 170 -4.22 17.24 11.00
N ASN A 171 -5.25 16.44 11.29
CA ASN A 171 -6.35 16.81 12.18
C ASN A 171 -6.17 16.19 13.58
N ARG A 172 -5.34 15.14 13.67
CA ARG A 172 -5.06 14.39 14.90
C ARG A 172 -3.57 13.97 14.93
N PRO A 173 -2.97 13.88 16.11
CA PRO A 173 -1.59 13.40 16.25
C PRO A 173 -1.42 11.94 15.89
#